data_b1f1393e65460b6ac30ed1cd53f6c8fa
#
_entry.id   b1f1393e65460b6ac30ed1cd53f6c8fa
#
_cell.length_a   1.000
_cell.length_b   1.000
_cell.length_c   1.000
_cell.angle_alpha   90.00
_cell.angle_beta   90.00
_cell.angle_gamma   90.00
#
_symmetry.space_group_name_H-M   'P 1'
#
loop_
_entity.id
_entity.type
_entity.pdbx_description
1 polymer ?
#
loop_
_entity_poly.entity_id
_entity_poly.type
_entity_poly.pdbx_seq_one_letter_code
_entity_poly.pdbx_strand_id
1 'polypeptide(L)'
;EIMAHLEKTDPLSAKIGACNTVLRAQDGNLYGFNTDVAGITGPLEKRMSLRGAKALVLGAGGAGRAAVFGLRDKGADVFILNRTPETAHKLARQSGSKSIKKEALAKTSFDVIINSTPVGMAGQKGNQILEAKDLNTKLVFDLVYNPLETPLLRLARQQNIPIITGIEMFVQQGARQFEIWTGKPAPEEEMLRVVIHALRQAAEAAAAEAPETAAKSTKPKKKAS
;
A
#
# COMPACT_ATOMS: atom_id res chain seq x y z
N GLU A 1 3.18 -4.68 -20.87
CA GLU A 1 4.02 -4.94 -22.07
C GLU A 1 5.14 -5.94 -21.78
N ILE A 2 5.95 -5.74 -20.70
CA ILE A 2 7.10 -6.61 -20.41
C ILE A 2 6.73 -8.09 -20.25
N MET A 3 5.56 -8.41 -19.71
CA MET A 3 5.09 -9.79 -19.49
C MET A 3 5.10 -10.65 -20.76
N ALA A 4 4.93 -10.05 -21.95
CA ALA A 4 4.94 -10.75 -23.21
C ALA A 4 6.37 -11.16 -23.68
N HIS A 5 7.39 -10.63 -23.05
CA HIS A 5 8.80 -10.86 -23.37
C HIS A 5 9.51 -11.73 -22.33
N LEU A 6 8.80 -12.17 -21.29
CA LEU A 6 9.36 -13.02 -20.25
C LEU A 6 9.26 -14.49 -20.65
N GLU A 7 10.34 -15.23 -20.46
CA GLU A 7 10.34 -16.70 -20.64
C GLU A 7 9.45 -17.37 -19.59
N LYS A 8 9.59 -16.92 -18.33
CA LYS A 8 8.77 -17.38 -17.20
C LYS A 8 8.51 -16.27 -16.21
N THR A 9 7.41 -16.40 -15.50
CA THR A 9 7.11 -15.61 -14.30
C THR A 9 6.92 -16.54 -13.13
N ASP A 10 7.19 -16.07 -11.92
CA ASP A 10 6.80 -16.85 -10.73
C ASP A 10 5.28 -17.07 -10.72
N PRO A 11 4.79 -18.16 -10.08
CA PRO A 11 3.38 -18.54 -10.16
C PRO A 11 2.42 -17.47 -9.67
N LEU A 12 2.85 -16.63 -8.69
CA LEU A 12 2.02 -15.60 -8.14
C LEU A 12 1.98 -14.37 -9.04
N SER A 13 3.12 -13.99 -9.63
CA SER A 13 3.18 -12.94 -10.67
C SER A 13 2.30 -13.27 -11.88
N ALA A 14 2.26 -14.54 -12.29
CA ALA A 14 1.37 -15.00 -13.36
C ALA A 14 -0.11 -14.80 -13.01
N LYS A 15 -0.53 -15.16 -11.78
CA LYS A 15 -1.90 -14.93 -11.28
C LYS A 15 -2.24 -13.44 -11.17
N ILE A 16 -1.30 -12.62 -10.71
CA ILE A 16 -1.45 -11.17 -10.61
C ILE A 16 -1.57 -10.54 -12.01
N GLY A 17 -0.87 -11.11 -13.00
CA GLY A 17 -0.78 -10.57 -14.35
C GLY A 17 0.13 -9.34 -14.45
N ALA A 18 1.09 -9.21 -13.53
CA ALA A 18 2.08 -8.12 -13.49
C ALA A 18 3.35 -8.56 -12.77
N CYS A 19 4.49 -8.01 -13.21
CA CYS A 19 5.76 -8.08 -12.50
C CYS A 19 6.33 -6.67 -12.31
N ASN A 20 7.09 -6.48 -11.24
CA ASN A 20 7.84 -5.25 -10.95
C ASN A 20 9.36 -5.48 -10.95
N THR A 21 9.79 -6.74 -11.12
CA THR A 21 11.20 -7.14 -11.07
C THR A 21 11.47 -8.11 -12.21
N VAL A 22 12.54 -7.87 -12.97
CA VAL A 22 12.98 -8.72 -14.07
C VAL A 22 14.44 -9.10 -13.85
N LEU A 23 14.73 -10.40 -13.94
CA LEU A 23 16.08 -10.95 -13.90
C LEU A 23 16.45 -11.48 -15.28
N ARG A 24 17.57 -11.05 -15.84
CA ARG A 24 18.20 -11.70 -16.98
C ARG A 24 19.12 -12.79 -16.46
N ALA A 25 18.80 -14.04 -16.73
CA ALA A 25 19.59 -15.17 -16.30
C ALA A 25 20.80 -15.41 -17.23
N GLN A 26 21.71 -16.30 -16.82
CA GLN A 26 22.91 -16.62 -17.58
C GLN A 26 22.61 -17.29 -18.94
N ASP A 27 21.46 -17.94 -19.06
CA ASP A 27 20.96 -18.52 -20.32
C ASP A 27 20.43 -17.46 -21.31
N GLY A 28 20.45 -16.17 -20.92
CA GLY A 28 19.95 -15.04 -21.70
C GLY A 28 18.45 -14.78 -21.56
N ASN A 29 17.69 -15.67 -20.92
CA ASN A 29 16.27 -15.57 -20.75
C ASN A 29 15.88 -14.53 -19.67
N LEU A 30 14.67 -13.97 -19.81
CA LEU A 30 14.10 -13.00 -18.87
C LEU A 30 13.07 -13.68 -17.96
N TYR A 31 13.26 -13.53 -16.66
CA TYR A 31 12.38 -14.05 -15.62
C TYR A 31 11.72 -12.91 -14.85
N GLY A 32 10.40 -12.97 -14.67
CA GLY A 32 9.62 -11.93 -14.02
C GLY A 32 9.14 -12.33 -12.61
N PHE A 33 9.22 -11.38 -11.68
CA PHE A 33 8.79 -11.54 -10.30
C PHE A 33 7.92 -10.36 -9.88
N ASN A 34 7.06 -10.57 -8.89
CA ASN A 34 6.30 -9.50 -8.24
C ASN A 34 6.67 -9.42 -6.76
N THR A 35 7.57 -8.50 -6.42
CA THR A 35 8.06 -8.34 -5.05
C THR A 35 7.12 -7.54 -4.15
N ASP A 36 6.08 -6.88 -4.71
CA ASP A 36 5.05 -6.18 -3.91
C ASP A 36 4.34 -7.15 -2.97
N VAL A 37 4.16 -8.41 -3.38
CA VAL A 37 3.56 -9.44 -2.52
C VAL A 37 4.36 -9.62 -1.24
N ALA A 38 5.69 -9.80 -1.34
CA ALA A 38 6.57 -9.92 -0.18
C ALA A 38 6.55 -8.64 0.67
N GLY A 39 6.53 -7.46 -0.01
CA GLY A 39 6.40 -6.16 0.65
C GLY A 39 5.13 -6.00 1.48
N ILE A 40 4.04 -6.66 1.09
CA ILE A 40 2.76 -6.58 1.78
C ILE A 40 2.61 -7.70 2.82
N THR A 41 2.87 -8.95 2.44
CA THR A 41 2.65 -10.08 3.35
C THR A 41 3.71 -10.15 4.46
N GLY A 42 4.96 -9.80 4.20
CA GLY A 42 6.05 -9.86 5.18
C GLY A 42 5.79 -9.00 6.43
N PRO A 43 5.51 -7.69 6.32
CA PRO A 43 5.17 -6.87 7.48
C PRO A 43 3.92 -7.33 8.23
N LEU A 44 2.94 -7.90 7.54
CA LEU A 44 1.73 -8.45 8.15
C LEU A 44 2.02 -9.72 8.95
N GLU A 45 2.77 -10.68 8.38
CA GLU A 45 3.13 -11.94 9.04
C GLU A 45 3.96 -11.74 10.31
N LYS A 46 4.73 -10.63 10.39
CA LYS A 46 5.43 -10.23 11.62
C LYS A 46 4.47 -9.78 12.75
N ARG A 47 3.21 -9.48 12.46
CA ARG A 47 2.23 -8.91 13.41
C ARG A 47 0.99 -9.76 13.64
N MET A 48 0.60 -10.60 12.68
CA MET A 48 -0.61 -11.40 12.76
C MET A 48 -0.54 -12.65 11.89
N SER A 49 -1.33 -13.67 12.23
CA SER A 49 -1.57 -14.80 11.34
C SER A 49 -2.48 -14.36 10.20
N LEU A 50 -2.09 -14.67 8.97
CA LEU A 50 -2.90 -14.36 7.79
C LEU A 50 -3.94 -15.45 7.48
N ARG A 51 -3.72 -16.69 7.91
CA ARG A 51 -4.67 -17.79 7.69
C ARG A 51 -5.98 -17.53 8.43
N GLY A 52 -7.07 -17.45 7.67
CA GLY A 52 -8.40 -17.15 8.18
C GLY A 52 -8.64 -15.68 8.58
N ALA A 53 -7.64 -14.80 8.46
CA ALA A 53 -7.81 -13.39 8.75
C ALA A 53 -8.74 -12.72 7.73
N LYS A 54 -9.61 -11.82 8.20
CA LYS A 54 -10.44 -10.97 7.35
C LYS A 54 -9.67 -9.71 6.98
N ALA A 55 -9.31 -9.59 5.70
CA ALA A 55 -8.57 -8.44 5.19
C ALA A 55 -9.43 -7.61 4.23
N LEU A 56 -9.48 -6.30 4.44
CA LEU A 56 -10.05 -5.35 3.48
C LEU A 56 -8.92 -4.70 2.68
N VAL A 57 -8.98 -4.80 1.35
CA VAL A 57 -8.08 -4.12 0.44
C VAL A 57 -8.81 -2.97 -0.24
N LEU A 58 -8.32 -1.76 -0.04
CA LEU A 58 -8.79 -0.54 -0.71
C LEU A 58 -7.97 -0.35 -1.99
N GLY A 59 -8.65 -0.44 -3.13
CA GLY A 59 -8.02 -0.36 -4.45
C GLY A 59 -7.89 -1.71 -5.16
N ALA A 60 -7.88 -1.65 -6.49
CA ALA A 60 -7.77 -2.82 -7.37
C ALA A 60 -6.75 -2.59 -8.51
N GLY A 61 -5.80 -1.68 -8.29
CA GLY A 61 -4.63 -1.43 -9.15
C GLY A 61 -3.54 -2.49 -8.96
N GLY A 62 -2.32 -2.23 -9.44
CA GLY A 62 -1.19 -3.16 -9.36
C GLY A 62 -0.90 -3.64 -7.93
N ALA A 63 -0.65 -2.71 -6.99
CA ALA A 63 -0.41 -3.04 -5.58
C ALA A 63 -1.64 -3.71 -4.91
N GLY A 64 -2.87 -3.28 -5.27
CA GLY A 64 -4.09 -3.90 -4.79
C GLY A 64 -4.23 -5.35 -5.26
N ARG A 65 -3.89 -5.64 -6.51
CA ARG A 65 -3.84 -7.02 -7.03
C ARG A 65 -2.79 -7.85 -6.29
N ALA A 66 -1.59 -7.31 -6.09
CA ALA A 66 -0.53 -7.99 -5.32
C ALA A 66 -0.99 -8.30 -3.90
N ALA A 67 -1.63 -7.34 -3.21
CA ALA A 67 -2.21 -7.54 -1.89
C ALA A 67 -3.25 -8.66 -1.89
N VAL A 68 -4.23 -8.59 -2.79
CA VAL A 68 -5.33 -9.55 -2.87
C VAL A 68 -4.82 -10.97 -3.12
N PHE A 69 -3.98 -11.17 -4.14
CA PHE A 69 -3.47 -12.51 -4.46
C PHE A 69 -2.51 -13.03 -3.38
N GLY A 70 -1.62 -12.17 -2.84
CA GLY A 70 -0.71 -12.55 -1.76
C GLY A 70 -1.44 -12.97 -0.49
N LEU A 71 -2.45 -12.21 -0.07
CA LEU A 71 -3.27 -12.55 1.11
C LEU A 71 -4.09 -13.84 0.89
N ARG A 72 -4.66 -14.02 -0.30
CA ARG A 72 -5.39 -15.24 -0.64
C ARG A 72 -4.48 -16.48 -0.63
N ASP A 73 -3.27 -16.35 -1.14
CA ASP A 73 -2.27 -17.42 -1.12
C ASP A 73 -1.89 -17.83 0.31
N LYS A 74 -1.90 -16.87 1.26
CA LYS A 74 -1.70 -17.08 2.69
C LYS A 74 -2.96 -17.56 3.43
N GLY A 75 -4.08 -17.74 2.74
CA GLY A 75 -5.33 -18.27 3.30
C GLY A 75 -6.21 -17.24 4.01
N ALA A 76 -6.03 -15.94 3.73
CA ALA A 76 -6.91 -14.89 4.25
C ALA A 76 -8.27 -14.85 3.53
N ASP A 77 -9.33 -14.38 4.21
CA ASP A 77 -10.62 -14.04 3.63
C ASP A 77 -10.59 -12.56 3.20
N VAL A 78 -10.46 -12.32 1.89
CA VAL A 78 -10.17 -10.99 1.36
C VAL A 78 -11.42 -10.33 0.82
N PHE A 79 -11.63 -9.08 1.22
CA PHE A 79 -12.67 -8.17 0.74
C PHE A 79 -12.01 -7.03 -0.03
N ILE A 80 -12.64 -6.58 -1.12
CA ILE A 80 -12.10 -5.56 -2.01
C ILE A 80 -13.09 -4.43 -2.12
N LEU A 81 -12.65 -3.21 -1.78
CA LEU A 81 -13.36 -1.97 -2.05
C LEU A 81 -12.59 -1.17 -3.09
N ASN A 82 -13.25 -0.77 -4.16
CA ASN A 82 -12.67 0.08 -5.20
C ASN A 82 -13.65 1.15 -5.65
N ARG A 83 -13.13 2.31 -6.06
CA ARG A 83 -13.95 3.43 -6.61
C ARG A 83 -14.85 2.98 -7.76
N THR A 84 -14.33 2.11 -8.62
CA THR A 84 -15.08 1.48 -9.72
C THR A 84 -15.47 0.06 -9.28
N PRO A 85 -16.76 -0.19 -8.94
CA PRO A 85 -17.21 -1.48 -8.42
C PRO A 85 -16.94 -2.66 -9.36
N GLU A 86 -17.06 -2.45 -10.67
CA GLU A 86 -16.84 -3.48 -11.69
C GLU A 86 -15.41 -4.03 -11.64
N THR A 87 -14.43 -3.15 -11.38
CA THR A 87 -13.02 -3.54 -11.22
C THR A 87 -12.84 -4.40 -9.97
N ALA A 88 -13.48 -4.03 -8.85
CA ALA A 88 -13.48 -4.84 -7.63
C ALA A 88 -14.13 -6.21 -7.85
N HIS A 89 -15.28 -6.25 -8.51
CA HIS A 89 -15.98 -7.50 -8.83
C HIS A 89 -15.15 -8.41 -9.75
N LYS A 90 -14.47 -7.83 -10.76
CA LYS A 90 -13.59 -8.58 -11.66
C LYS A 90 -12.43 -9.21 -10.88
N LEU A 91 -11.73 -8.41 -10.05
CA LEU A 91 -10.63 -8.90 -9.24
C LEU A 91 -11.08 -9.94 -8.21
N ALA A 92 -12.22 -9.73 -7.57
CA ALA A 92 -12.81 -10.68 -6.63
C ALA A 92 -13.06 -12.05 -7.25
N ARG A 93 -13.65 -12.09 -8.45
CA ARG A 93 -13.84 -13.35 -9.21
C ARG A 93 -12.51 -14.02 -9.57
N GLN A 94 -11.52 -13.26 -10.01
CA GLN A 94 -10.21 -13.80 -10.40
C GLN A 94 -9.42 -14.42 -9.24
N SER A 95 -9.58 -13.86 -8.04
CA SER A 95 -8.83 -14.23 -6.84
C SER A 95 -9.58 -15.15 -5.87
N GLY A 96 -10.87 -15.42 -6.10
CA GLY A 96 -11.72 -16.08 -5.14
C GLY A 96 -11.99 -15.24 -3.88
N SER A 97 -11.96 -13.91 -4.02
CA SER A 97 -12.23 -12.93 -2.96
C SER A 97 -13.66 -12.40 -3.05
N LYS A 98 -14.01 -11.44 -2.20
CA LYS A 98 -15.34 -10.80 -2.16
C LYS A 98 -15.20 -9.30 -2.44
N SER A 99 -16.08 -8.72 -3.22
CA SER A 99 -16.22 -7.27 -3.30
C SER A 99 -17.17 -6.78 -2.20
N ILE A 100 -16.91 -5.59 -1.66
CA ILE A 100 -17.74 -4.97 -0.63
C ILE A 100 -18.07 -3.53 -1.01
N LYS A 101 -19.24 -3.05 -0.60
CA LYS A 101 -19.65 -1.65 -0.75
C LYS A 101 -19.25 -0.85 0.49
N LYS A 102 -19.03 0.46 0.33
CA LYS A 102 -18.62 1.35 1.43
C LYS A 102 -19.62 1.34 2.60
N GLU A 103 -20.90 1.28 2.32
CA GLU A 103 -21.97 1.30 3.31
C GLU A 103 -21.97 0.07 4.24
N ALA A 104 -21.32 -1.00 3.84
CA ALA A 104 -21.21 -2.22 4.63
C ALA A 104 -19.99 -2.22 5.57
N LEU A 105 -19.03 -1.29 5.43
CA LEU A 105 -17.79 -1.27 6.20
C LEU A 105 -18.03 -1.12 7.69
N ALA A 106 -18.84 -0.16 8.12
CA ALA A 106 -19.13 0.08 9.53
C ALA A 106 -19.77 -1.13 10.25
N LYS A 107 -20.40 -2.02 9.50
CA LYS A 107 -21.06 -3.25 10.01
C LYS A 107 -20.18 -4.50 9.88
N THR A 108 -19.02 -4.39 9.26
CA THR A 108 -18.12 -5.52 9.01
C THR A 108 -16.83 -5.32 9.79
N SER A 109 -16.48 -6.27 10.64
CA SER A 109 -15.19 -6.25 11.35
C SER A 109 -14.10 -6.90 10.49
N PHE A 110 -12.93 -6.27 10.45
CA PHE A 110 -11.74 -6.75 9.76
C PHE A 110 -10.59 -6.96 10.74
N ASP A 111 -9.68 -7.88 10.45
CA ASP A 111 -8.42 -8.00 11.17
C ASP A 111 -7.40 -6.98 10.66
N VAL A 112 -7.44 -6.66 9.36
CA VAL A 112 -6.61 -5.61 8.75
C VAL A 112 -7.34 -4.88 7.63
N ILE A 113 -7.11 -3.56 7.53
CA ILE A 113 -7.47 -2.71 6.39
C ILE A 113 -6.17 -2.26 5.72
N ILE A 114 -6.07 -2.49 4.40
CA ILE A 114 -4.88 -2.17 3.60
C ILE A 114 -5.27 -1.11 2.55
N ASN A 115 -4.62 0.06 2.60
CA ASN A 115 -4.76 1.05 1.54
C ASN A 115 -3.71 0.82 0.45
N SER A 116 -4.15 0.40 -0.72
CA SER A 116 -3.33 0.25 -1.94
C SER A 116 -3.66 1.30 -3.01
N THR A 117 -4.41 2.33 -2.65
CA THR A 117 -4.72 3.45 -3.54
C THR A 117 -3.68 4.57 -3.39
N PRO A 118 -3.57 5.49 -4.35
CA PRO A 118 -2.72 6.67 -4.21
C PRO A 118 -3.33 7.76 -3.29
N VAL A 119 -4.51 7.56 -2.72
CA VAL A 119 -5.13 8.54 -1.82
C VAL A 119 -4.31 8.70 -0.56
N GLY A 120 -3.93 9.93 -0.25
CA GLY A 120 -3.02 10.26 0.84
C GLY A 120 -1.57 10.49 0.39
N MET A 121 -1.23 10.21 -0.88
CA MET A 121 0.09 10.47 -1.45
C MET A 121 0.31 11.99 -1.66
N ALA A 122 1.55 12.46 -1.49
CA ALA A 122 1.93 13.83 -1.74
C ALA A 122 1.55 14.27 -3.17
N GLY A 123 0.99 15.48 -3.30
CA GLY A 123 0.55 16.02 -4.60
C GLY A 123 -0.78 15.48 -5.12
N GLN A 124 -1.36 14.45 -4.51
CA GLN A 124 -2.69 13.96 -4.88
C GLN A 124 -3.78 14.81 -4.20
N LYS A 125 -4.67 15.38 -5.03
CA LYS A 125 -5.91 15.97 -4.55
C LYS A 125 -6.88 14.84 -4.25
N GLY A 126 -7.07 14.50 -3.01
CA GLY A 126 -8.03 13.47 -2.63
C GLY A 126 -8.13 13.38 -1.13
N ASN A 127 -9.35 13.48 -0.67
CA ASN A 127 -9.65 13.36 0.74
C ASN A 127 -9.59 11.88 1.13
N GLN A 128 -9.51 11.66 2.40
CA GLN A 128 -9.60 10.42 3.12
C GLN A 128 -10.63 9.44 2.50
N ILE A 129 -10.21 8.21 2.23
CA ILE A 129 -11.08 7.17 1.65
C ILE A 129 -12.11 6.71 2.66
N LEU A 130 -11.69 6.60 3.93
CA LEU A 130 -12.46 6.09 5.06
C LEU A 130 -12.68 7.17 6.10
N GLU A 131 -13.84 7.14 6.73
CA GLU A 131 -14.16 7.92 7.92
C GLU A 131 -13.91 7.08 9.19
N ALA A 132 -13.94 7.73 10.36
CA ALA A 132 -13.75 7.06 11.64
C ALA A 132 -14.67 5.86 11.86
N LYS A 133 -15.94 5.97 11.45
CA LYS A 133 -16.94 4.91 11.55
C LYS A 133 -16.66 3.69 10.64
N ASP A 134 -15.84 3.87 9.61
CA ASP A 134 -15.49 2.81 8.65
C ASP A 134 -14.30 1.95 9.14
N LEU A 135 -13.56 2.41 10.17
CA LEU A 135 -12.37 1.74 10.71
C LEU A 135 -12.71 0.68 11.76
N ASN A 136 -13.58 -0.26 11.43
CA ASN A 136 -13.84 -1.41 12.30
C ASN A 136 -12.79 -2.50 12.06
N THR A 137 -11.57 -2.28 12.56
CA THR A 137 -10.40 -3.13 12.30
C THR A 137 -9.43 -3.16 13.48
N LYS A 138 -8.59 -4.19 13.52
CA LYS A 138 -7.52 -4.36 14.53
C LYS A 138 -6.18 -3.78 14.06
N LEU A 139 -6.00 -3.56 12.76
CA LEU A 139 -4.74 -3.11 12.16
C LEU A 139 -5.03 -2.30 10.89
N VAL A 140 -4.28 -1.23 10.65
CA VAL A 140 -4.30 -0.47 9.41
C VAL A 140 -2.92 -0.53 8.76
N PHE A 141 -2.88 -0.87 7.48
CA PHE A 141 -1.68 -0.83 6.66
C PHE A 141 -1.89 0.13 5.50
N ASP A 142 -1.13 1.21 5.46
CA ASP A 142 -1.16 2.14 4.33
C ASP A 142 0.09 1.95 3.47
N LEU A 143 -0.10 1.58 2.19
CA LEU A 143 1.02 1.38 1.26
C LEU A 143 1.61 2.70 0.76
N VAL A 144 0.97 3.83 1.01
CA VAL A 144 1.54 5.15 0.74
C VAL A 144 2.70 5.41 1.70
N TYR A 145 3.88 5.73 1.15
CA TYR A 145 5.10 6.00 1.91
C TYR A 145 5.55 7.47 1.87
N ASN A 146 4.98 8.28 0.99
CA ASN A 146 5.21 9.71 0.91
C ASN A 146 3.86 10.47 0.79
N PRO A 147 3.45 11.24 1.81
CA PRO A 147 4.17 11.55 3.06
C PRO A 147 4.26 10.36 4.03
N LEU A 148 5.16 10.46 5.02
CA LEU A 148 5.34 9.43 6.06
C LEU A 148 4.07 9.19 6.88
N GLU A 149 3.30 10.25 7.12
CA GLU A 149 2.04 10.21 7.84
C GLU A 149 0.88 10.64 6.94
N THR A 150 0.10 9.66 6.51
CA THR A 150 -1.09 9.90 5.69
C THR A 150 -2.31 10.24 6.54
N PRO A 151 -3.38 10.81 5.94
CA PRO A 151 -4.65 11.00 6.64
C PRO A 151 -5.23 9.71 7.25
N LEU A 152 -5.07 8.57 6.57
CA LEU A 152 -5.54 7.28 7.05
C LEU A 152 -4.77 6.82 8.29
N LEU A 153 -3.44 6.96 8.29
CA LEU A 153 -2.61 6.61 9.45
C LEU A 153 -2.89 7.51 10.65
N ARG A 154 -3.09 8.82 10.44
CA ARG A 154 -3.54 9.74 11.51
C ARG A 154 -4.86 9.32 12.11
N LEU A 155 -5.84 8.98 11.25
CA LEU A 155 -7.15 8.54 11.71
C LEU A 155 -7.06 7.25 12.53
N ALA A 156 -6.25 6.28 12.10
CA ALA A 156 -6.02 5.04 12.83
C ALA A 156 -5.40 5.31 14.21
N ARG A 157 -4.39 6.19 14.29
CA ARG A 157 -3.77 6.60 15.57
C ARG A 157 -4.77 7.27 16.52
N GLN A 158 -5.63 8.14 16.00
CA GLN A 158 -6.68 8.81 16.82
C GLN A 158 -7.65 7.79 17.44
N GLN A 159 -7.82 6.63 16.82
CA GLN A 159 -8.65 5.53 17.33
C GLN A 159 -7.85 4.47 18.08
N ASN A 160 -6.56 4.70 18.36
CA ASN A 160 -5.66 3.73 19.00
C ASN A 160 -5.54 2.41 18.23
N ILE A 161 -5.70 2.44 16.90
CA ILE A 161 -5.52 1.27 16.06
C ILE A 161 -4.04 1.16 15.66
N PRO A 162 -3.38 0.01 15.87
CA PRO A 162 -2.03 -0.26 15.39
C PRO A 162 -1.90 -0.02 13.88
N ILE A 163 -0.71 0.42 13.45
CA ILE A 163 -0.46 0.74 12.05
C ILE A 163 0.78 0.03 11.50
N ILE A 164 0.76 -0.22 10.19
CA ILE A 164 1.94 -0.51 9.38
C ILE A 164 2.06 0.61 8.35
N THR A 165 3.26 1.11 8.16
CA THR A 165 3.54 2.22 7.24
C THR A 165 3.99 1.74 5.88
N GLY A 166 3.76 2.53 4.83
CA GLY A 166 4.20 2.23 3.48
C GLY A 166 5.70 2.08 3.31
N ILE A 167 6.51 2.66 4.23
CA ILE A 167 7.96 2.46 4.22
C ILE A 167 8.32 0.99 4.45
N GLU A 168 7.61 0.30 5.33
CA GLU A 168 7.86 -1.12 5.59
C GLU A 168 7.63 -1.95 4.34
N MET A 169 6.55 -1.69 3.61
CA MET A 169 6.29 -2.30 2.29
C MET A 169 7.41 -1.96 1.31
N PHE A 170 7.79 -0.68 1.21
CA PHE A 170 8.78 -0.20 0.26
C PHE A 170 10.15 -0.85 0.47
N VAL A 171 10.59 -0.99 1.72
CA VAL A 171 11.85 -1.64 2.07
C VAL A 171 11.78 -3.14 1.80
N GLN A 172 10.74 -3.82 2.22
CA GLN A 172 10.60 -5.28 2.05
C GLN A 172 10.54 -5.70 0.58
N GLN A 173 9.80 -4.96 -0.28
CA GLN A 173 9.78 -5.25 -1.71
C GLN A 173 11.15 -5.02 -2.35
N GLY A 174 11.87 -3.95 -1.94
CA GLY A 174 13.21 -3.64 -2.42
C GLY A 174 14.26 -4.64 -1.93
N ALA A 175 14.15 -5.11 -0.69
CA ALA A 175 14.98 -6.17 -0.15
C ALA A 175 14.82 -7.46 -0.97
N ARG A 176 13.58 -7.81 -1.31
CA ARG A 176 13.33 -8.98 -2.15
C ARG A 176 13.90 -8.82 -3.56
N GLN A 177 13.86 -7.61 -4.15
CA GLN A 177 14.51 -7.33 -5.43
C GLN A 177 16.03 -7.53 -5.34
N PHE A 178 16.64 -6.97 -4.31
CA PHE A 178 18.08 -7.11 -4.06
C PHE A 178 18.48 -8.59 -3.97
N GLU A 179 17.75 -9.41 -3.23
CA GLU A 179 18.01 -10.85 -3.11
C GLU A 179 17.88 -11.57 -4.46
N ILE A 180 16.86 -11.24 -5.25
CA ILE A 180 16.66 -11.83 -6.59
C ILE A 180 17.84 -11.52 -7.52
N TRP A 181 18.32 -10.27 -7.50
CA TRP A 181 19.40 -9.86 -8.40
C TRP A 181 20.79 -10.27 -7.95
N THR A 182 21.03 -10.36 -6.65
CA THR A 182 22.39 -10.60 -6.09
C THR A 182 22.59 -12.01 -5.58
N GLY A 183 21.54 -12.73 -5.24
CA GLY A 183 21.59 -13.99 -4.51
C GLY A 183 22.07 -13.85 -3.06
N LYS A 184 22.18 -12.62 -2.51
CA LYS A 184 22.66 -12.32 -1.17
C LYS A 184 21.52 -11.80 -0.29
N PRO A 185 21.56 -12.03 1.04
CA PRO A 185 20.63 -11.42 1.98
C PRO A 185 20.64 -9.89 1.87
N ALA A 186 19.48 -9.27 1.89
CA ALA A 186 19.36 -7.82 1.81
C ALA A 186 19.69 -7.15 3.16
N PRO A 187 20.39 -6.00 3.15
CA PRO A 187 20.67 -5.22 4.35
C PRO A 187 19.45 -4.35 4.72
N GLU A 188 18.36 -4.99 5.16
CA GLU A 188 17.06 -4.33 5.37
C GLU A 188 17.12 -3.11 6.30
N GLU A 189 17.91 -3.21 7.41
CA GLU A 189 18.05 -2.10 8.36
C GLU A 189 18.71 -0.87 7.73
N GLU A 190 19.74 -1.08 6.92
CA GLU A 190 20.43 -0.02 6.19
C GLU A 190 19.50 0.59 5.12
N MET A 191 18.80 -0.25 4.37
CA MET A 191 17.80 0.21 3.37
C MET A 191 16.72 1.07 4.04
N LEU A 192 16.21 0.65 5.20
CA LEU A 192 15.21 1.41 5.97
C LEU A 192 15.77 2.77 6.41
N ARG A 193 16.98 2.80 6.93
CA ARG A 193 17.66 4.03 7.38
C ARG A 193 17.82 5.03 6.24
N VAL A 194 18.31 4.57 5.10
CA VAL A 194 18.52 5.42 3.89
C VAL A 194 17.20 5.98 3.38
N VAL A 195 16.16 5.15 3.29
CA VAL A 195 14.83 5.59 2.81
C VAL A 195 14.23 6.64 3.74
N ILE A 196 14.26 6.42 5.06
CA ILE A 196 13.75 7.40 6.03
C ILE A 196 14.51 8.73 5.92
N HIS A 197 15.84 8.67 5.81
CA HIS A 197 16.66 9.86 5.67
C HIS A 197 16.30 10.65 4.39
N ALA A 198 16.24 9.99 3.25
CA ALA A 198 15.89 10.61 1.98
C ALA A 198 14.48 11.24 2.00
N LEU A 199 13.49 10.56 2.57
CA LEU A 199 12.12 11.09 2.68
C LEU A 199 12.04 12.32 3.60
N ARG A 200 12.81 12.36 4.69
CA ARG A 200 12.88 13.53 5.57
C ARG A 200 13.50 14.72 4.86
N GLN A 201 14.64 14.53 4.19
CA GLN A 201 15.26 15.59 3.39
C GLN A 201 14.33 16.14 2.30
N ALA A 202 13.63 15.26 1.59
CA ALA A 202 12.67 15.67 0.58
C ALA A 202 11.49 16.49 1.16
N ALA A 203 11.01 16.11 2.35
CA ALA A 203 9.95 16.83 3.04
C ALA A 203 10.43 18.23 3.53
N GLU A 204 11.65 18.33 4.04
CA GLU A 204 12.27 19.60 4.47
C GLU A 204 12.47 20.53 3.29
N ALA A 205 12.99 20.03 2.16
CA ALA A 205 13.16 20.79 0.93
C ALA A 205 11.81 21.33 0.40
N ALA A 206 10.79 20.48 0.35
CA ALA A 206 9.45 20.89 -0.07
C ALA A 206 8.80 21.94 0.86
N ALA A 207 9.09 21.88 2.16
CA ALA A 207 8.63 22.88 3.12
C ALA A 207 9.35 24.22 2.95
N ALA A 208 10.63 24.20 2.59
CA ALA A 208 11.42 25.41 2.33
C ALA A 208 11.03 26.13 1.02
N GLU A 209 10.56 25.38 0.02
CA GLU A 209 10.10 25.91 -1.27
C GLU A 209 8.65 26.41 -1.26
N ALA A 210 7.87 26.10 -0.19
CA ALA A 210 6.48 26.54 -0.09
C ALA A 210 6.42 28.07 0.07
N PRO A 211 5.72 28.83 -0.81
CA PRO A 211 5.67 30.28 -0.73
C PRO A 211 4.93 30.74 0.55
N GLU A 212 5.47 31.78 1.20
CA GLU A 212 5.02 32.43 2.45
C GLU A 212 3.62 33.10 2.37
N THR A 213 2.75 32.68 1.46
CA THR A 213 1.50 33.38 1.10
C THR A 213 0.28 33.01 1.97
N ALA A 214 0.43 32.14 2.96
CA ALA A 214 -0.72 31.72 3.79
C ALA A 214 -0.90 32.51 5.11
N ALA A 215 -0.03 33.45 5.45
CA ALA A 215 -0.04 34.14 6.77
C ALA A 215 -0.65 35.56 6.78
N LYS A 216 -1.24 36.07 5.70
CA LYS A 216 -1.78 37.44 5.65
C LYS A 216 -3.26 37.50 5.22
N SER A 217 -4.18 36.94 5.97
CA SER A 217 -5.60 37.30 5.83
C SER A 217 -6.43 37.09 7.11
N THR A 218 -6.01 37.69 8.22
CA THR A 218 -6.92 37.93 9.36
C THR A 218 -6.68 39.31 9.93
N LYS A 219 -7.10 40.36 9.18
CA LYS A 219 -7.38 41.66 9.81
C LYS A 219 -8.85 41.71 10.20
N PRO A 220 -9.18 41.97 11.44
CA PRO A 220 -10.58 42.13 11.87
C PRO A 220 -11.16 43.41 11.26
N LYS A 221 -12.30 43.31 10.58
CA LYS A 221 -13.10 44.47 10.19
C LYS A 221 -13.54 45.21 11.42
N LYS A 222 -13.01 46.43 11.66
CA LYS A 222 -13.57 47.39 12.60
C LYS A 222 -15.00 47.72 12.17
N LYS A 223 -15.96 47.45 13.04
CA LYS A 223 -17.29 48.05 12.96
C LYS A 223 -17.14 49.56 13.13
N ALA A 224 -17.58 50.32 12.15
CA ALA A 224 -17.89 51.74 12.30
C ALA A 224 -19.37 51.87 12.70
N SER A 225 -19.59 52.74 13.62
CA SER A 225 -20.86 53.16 14.25
C SER A 225 -21.89 53.67 13.24
#